data_8302a31d66540065a018b37a731f8803
#
_entry.id   8302a31d66540065a018b37a731f8803
#
_cell.length_a   1.000
_cell.length_b   1.000
_cell.length_c   1.000
_cell.angle_alpha   90.00
_cell.angle_beta   90.00
_cell.angle_gamma   90.00
#
_symmetry.space_group_name_H-M   'P 1'
#
loop_
_entity.id
_entity.type
_entity.pdbx_description
1 polymer ?
#
loop_
_entity_poly.entity_id
_entity_poly.type
_entity_poly.pdbx_seq_one_letter_code
_entity_poly.pdbx_strand_id
1 'polypeptide(L)'
;MKNYEYIIASLPDITTGGKFGEKGPEDYIEEIVSLCSENDKRLLDFLLSGYLEENLNAEFYAKALVHADAFIREYFRFDLNIRNAKVKYLNKALGRPADKDILSFGEDTDQRVLDAVEAEFEEAADLETILNSGDILSRERGIDDLMWEKIGNLTTFNYFDMDTILGFVTKLNIVARWYRLDEQTGREMFKKLVDEVRGTFKGVEYNG
;
A
#
# COMPACT_ATOMS: atom_id res chain seq x y z
N MET A 1 5.55 -8.46 28.56
CA MET A 1 5.24 -7.03 28.78
C MET A 1 5.21 -6.40 27.39
N LYS A 2 4.12 -5.77 27.01
CA LYS A 2 4.03 -5.15 25.68
C LYS A 2 4.80 -3.83 25.72
N ASN A 3 5.79 -3.67 24.86
CA ASN A 3 6.75 -2.55 24.93
C ASN A 3 6.38 -1.43 23.96
N TYR A 4 5.08 -1.22 23.72
CA TYR A 4 4.59 -0.31 22.70
C TYR A 4 5.04 1.14 22.89
N GLU A 5 5.05 1.63 24.14
CA GLU A 5 5.52 2.98 24.44
C GLU A 5 6.96 3.21 23.96
N TYR A 6 7.83 2.22 24.20
CA TYR A 6 9.23 2.29 23.75
C TYR A 6 9.35 2.25 22.23
N ILE A 7 8.61 1.32 21.57
CA ILE A 7 8.61 1.21 20.12
C ILE A 7 8.14 2.53 19.50
N ILE A 8 6.98 3.03 19.92
CA ILE A 8 6.36 4.22 19.36
C ILE A 8 7.23 5.47 19.58
N ALA A 9 7.85 5.60 20.76
CA ALA A 9 8.76 6.72 21.06
C ALA A 9 10.05 6.70 20.21
N SER A 10 10.43 5.54 19.65
CA SER A 10 11.61 5.40 18.79
C SER A 10 11.30 5.63 17.30
N LEU A 11 10.01 5.69 16.91
CA LEU A 11 9.62 5.87 15.51
C LEU A 11 9.92 7.30 15.03
N PRO A 12 10.45 7.47 13.82
CA PRO A 12 10.63 8.79 13.23
C PRO A 12 9.31 9.41 12.80
N ASP A 13 9.26 10.72 12.73
CA ASP A 13 8.17 11.40 12.02
C ASP A 13 8.32 11.17 10.52
N ILE A 14 7.26 10.65 9.91
CA ILE A 14 7.20 10.42 8.47
C ILE A 14 6.09 11.27 7.84
N THR A 15 6.35 11.75 6.62
CA THR A 15 5.39 12.52 5.82
C THR A 15 5.31 11.94 4.41
N THR A 16 4.24 12.17 3.69
CA THR A 16 4.00 11.64 2.32
C THR A 16 5.09 12.03 1.31
N GLY A 17 5.83 13.13 1.55
CA GLY A 17 6.98 13.57 0.74
C GLY A 17 8.32 13.37 1.43
N GLY A 18 8.36 12.61 2.53
CA GLY A 18 9.54 12.42 3.35
C GLY A 18 10.66 11.67 2.64
N LYS A 19 11.90 11.98 3.05
CA LYS A 19 13.09 11.25 2.62
C LYS A 19 13.61 10.46 3.81
N PHE A 20 14.10 9.26 3.52
CA PHE A 20 14.82 8.48 4.52
C PHE A 20 16.26 9.00 4.66
N GLY A 21 16.78 8.94 5.89
CA GLY A 21 18.17 9.28 6.18
C GLY A 21 19.12 8.10 5.91
N GLU A 22 19.90 7.73 6.91
CA GLU A 22 20.83 6.59 6.84
C GLU A 22 20.11 5.23 6.87
N LYS A 23 18.92 5.16 7.54
CA LYS A 23 18.08 3.97 7.63
C LYS A 23 17.01 4.00 6.52
N GLY A 24 16.84 2.88 5.84
CA GLY A 24 15.75 2.67 4.87
C GLY A 24 14.44 2.20 5.54
N PRO A 25 13.36 2.08 4.76
CA PRO A 25 12.08 1.59 5.27
C PRO A 25 12.16 0.18 5.88
N GLU A 26 12.95 -0.67 5.27
CA GLU A 26 13.18 -2.06 5.69
C GLU A 26 13.83 -2.12 7.08
N ASP A 27 14.81 -1.27 7.34
CA ASP A 27 15.51 -1.20 8.64
C ASP A 27 14.53 -0.85 9.78
N TYR A 28 13.59 0.08 9.54
CA TYR A 28 12.56 0.42 10.52
C TYR A 28 11.60 -0.75 10.78
N ILE A 29 11.21 -1.48 9.75
CA ILE A 29 10.33 -2.66 9.89
C ILE A 29 11.05 -3.74 10.70
N GLU A 30 12.32 -4.04 10.41
CA GLU A 30 13.12 -5.03 11.14
C GLU A 30 13.28 -4.63 12.61
N GLU A 31 13.53 -3.35 12.90
CA GLU A 31 13.65 -2.85 14.27
C GLU A 31 12.32 -3.03 15.03
N ILE A 32 11.19 -2.62 14.43
CA ILE A 32 9.86 -2.80 15.03
C ILE A 32 9.59 -4.29 15.32
N VAL A 33 9.79 -5.16 14.31
CA VAL A 33 9.56 -6.60 14.45
C VAL A 33 10.43 -7.20 15.55
N SER A 34 11.69 -6.77 15.68
CA SER A 34 12.60 -7.26 16.72
C SER A 34 12.12 -6.97 18.15
N LEU A 35 11.35 -5.90 18.33
CA LEU A 35 10.84 -5.44 19.63
C LEU A 35 9.42 -5.97 19.94
N CYS A 36 8.72 -6.52 18.94
CA CYS A 36 7.36 -7.01 19.06
C CYS A 36 7.28 -8.40 19.72
N SER A 37 6.13 -8.67 20.37
CA SER A 37 5.80 -10.02 20.82
C SER A 37 5.46 -10.92 19.64
N GLU A 38 5.48 -12.26 19.83
CA GLU A 38 5.14 -13.22 18.76
C GLU A 38 3.71 -13.03 18.20
N ASN A 39 2.77 -12.56 19.02
CA ASN A 39 1.42 -12.26 18.53
C ASN A 39 1.41 -11.00 17.68
N ASP A 40 2.15 -9.97 18.08
CA ASP A 40 2.25 -8.72 17.35
C ASP A 40 3.01 -8.91 16.02
N LYS A 41 4.03 -9.79 16.01
CA LYS A 41 4.71 -10.19 14.76
C LYS A 41 3.75 -10.83 13.77
N ARG A 42 2.85 -11.70 14.22
CA ARG A 42 1.84 -12.29 13.32
C ARG A 42 0.91 -11.27 12.70
N LEU A 43 0.55 -10.21 13.45
CA LEU A 43 -0.23 -9.11 12.91
C LEU A 43 0.56 -8.32 11.86
N LEU A 44 1.82 -8.03 12.14
CA LEU A 44 2.73 -7.38 11.18
C LEU A 44 2.95 -8.24 9.94
N ASP A 45 3.20 -9.53 10.10
CA ASP A 45 3.38 -10.47 9.00
C ASP A 45 2.13 -10.52 8.12
N PHE A 46 0.93 -10.55 8.75
CA PHE A 46 -0.32 -10.51 8.00
C PHE A 46 -0.47 -9.20 7.23
N LEU A 47 -0.23 -8.05 7.86
CA LEU A 47 -0.28 -6.74 7.22
C LEU A 47 0.70 -6.67 6.04
N LEU A 48 1.95 -7.04 6.26
CA LEU A 48 3.01 -6.99 5.24
C LEU A 48 2.74 -7.95 4.08
N SER A 49 2.14 -9.12 4.36
CA SER A 49 1.75 -10.06 3.32
C SER A 49 0.72 -9.48 2.33
N GLY A 50 -0.12 -8.55 2.78
CA GLY A 50 -1.08 -7.85 1.93
C GLY A 50 -0.46 -6.85 0.95
N TYR A 51 0.83 -6.56 1.06
CA TYR A 51 1.56 -5.73 0.08
C TYR A 51 2.25 -6.56 -1.01
N LEU A 52 2.24 -7.87 -0.89
CA LEU A 52 2.80 -8.78 -1.89
C LEU A 52 1.78 -8.99 -3.02
N GLU A 53 2.25 -8.83 -4.27
CA GLU A 53 1.39 -8.92 -5.45
C GLU A 53 0.66 -10.28 -5.56
N GLU A 54 1.31 -11.36 -5.17
CA GLU A 54 0.77 -12.72 -5.15
C GLU A 54 -0.44 -12.89 -4.21
N ASN A 55 -0.54 -12.05 -3.17
CA ASN A 55 -1.62 -12.07 -2.19
C ASN A 55 -2.79 -11.12 -2.54
N LEU A 56 -2.70 -10.39 -3.65
CA LEU A 56 -3.78 -9.49 -4.07
C LEU A 56 -4.93 -10.26 -4.75
N ASN A 57 -5.56 -11.16 -4.00
CA ASN A 57 -6.60 -12.07 -4.48
C ASN A 57 -7.76 -12.18 -3.49
N ALA A 58 -8.87 -12.78 -3.93
CA ALA A 58 -10.08 -12.91 -3.14
C ALA A 58 -9.87 -13.72 -1.84
N GLU A 59 -8.97 -14.71 -1.83
CA GLU A 59 -8.69 -15.51 -0.65
C GLU A 59 -8.04 -14.70 0.47
N PHE A 60 -7.06 -13.85 0.13
CA PHE A 60 -6.43 -12.96 1.10
C PHE A 60 -7.44 -11.96 1.67
N TYR A 61 -8.20 -11.27 0.79
CA TYR A 61 -9.17 -10.27 1.25
C TYR A 61 -10.32 -10.91 2.07
N ALA A 62 -10.75 -12.13 1.74
CA ALA A 62 -11.73 -12.83 2.56
C ALA A 62 -11.23 -13.04 4.01
N LYS A 63 -9.95 -13.36 4.18
CA LYS A 63 -9.33 -13.50 5.52
C LYS A 63 -9.18 -12.14 6.20
N ALA A 64 -8.75 -11.11 5.47
CA ALA A 64 -8.54 -9.78 6.00
C ALA A 64 -9.85 -9.13 6.48
N LEU A 65 -10.92 -9.23 5.71
CA LEU A 65 -12.22 -8.61 6.01
C LEU A 65 -12.93 -9.19 7.24
N VAL A 66 -12.58 -10.39 7.68
CA VAL A 66 -13.09 -11.02 8.91
C VAL A 66 -12.03 -11.21 9.98
N HIS A 67 -10.87 -10.57 9.81
CA HIS A 67 -9.76 -10.69 10.75
C HIS A 67 -10.16 -10.21 12.15
N ALA A 68 -9.60 -10.80 13.21
CA ALA A 68 -9.94 -10.45 14.59
C ALA A 68 -9.54 -9.01 14.95
N ASP A 69 -8.45 -8.52 14.40
CA ASP A 69 -7.96 -7.17 14.59
C ASP A 69 -8.76 -6.17 13.76
N ALA A 70 -9.18 -5.06 14.38
CA ALA A 70 -10.05 -4.06 13.76
C ALA A 70 -9.30 -3.20 12.72
N PHE A 71 -8.05 -2.82 13.01
CA PHE A 71 -7.23 -2.05 12.07
C PHE A 71 -7.05 -2.83 10.77
N ILE A 72 -6.69 -4.11 10.86
CA ILE A 72 -6.52 -4.99 9.69
C ILE A 72 -7.81 -5.06 8.85
N ARG A 73 -8.97 -5.27 9.49
CA ARG A 73 -10.25 -5.34 8.76
C ARG A 73 -10.56 -4.05 8.02
N GLU A 74 -10.51 -2.93 8.71
CA GLU A 74 -10.91 -1.63 8.15
C GLU A 74 -9.92 -1.15 7.09
N TYR A 75 -8.63 -1.36 7.31
CA TYR A 75 -7.61 -1.01 6.35
C TYR A 75 -7.76 -1.79 5.03
N PHE A 76 -7.89 -3.12 5.10
CA PHE A 76 -8.02 -3.92 3.88
C PHE A 76 -9.39 -3.80 3.21
N ARG A 77 -10.46 -3.50 3.96
CA ARG A 77 -11.73 -3.11 3.37
C ARG A 77 -11.58 -1.85 2.52
N PHE A 78 -10.90 -0.86 3.04
CA PHE A 78 -10.63 0.38 2.34
C PHE A 78 -9.72 0.17 1.11
N ASP A 79 -8.64 -0.58 1.25
CA ASP A 79 -7.73 -0.94 0.15
C ASP A 79 -8.46 -1.69 -0.97
N LEU A 80 -9.33 -2.65 -0.64
CA LEU A 80 -10.15 -3.37 -1.61
C LEU A 80 -11.06 -2.43 -2.41
N ASN A 81 -11.73 -1.49 -1.73
CA ASN A 81 -12.59 -0.50 -2.37
C ASN A 81 -11.80 0.39 -3.35
N ILE A 82 -10.62 0.87 -2.95
CA ILE A 82 -9.75 1.65 -3.83
C ILE A 82 -9.33 0.82 -5.06
N ARG A 83 -8.91 -0.43 -4.86
CA ARG A 83 -8.48 -1.32 -5.97
C ARG A 83 -9.61 -1.56 -6.96
N ASN A 84 -10.79 -1.92 -6.47
CA ASN A 84 -11.95 -2.16 -7.32
C ASN A 84 -12.39 -0.88 -8.05
N ALA A 85 -12.35 0.27 -7.41
CA ALA A 85 -12.64 1.55 -8.05
C ALA A 85 -11.62 1.90 -9.16
N LYS A 86 -10.32 1.66 -8.91
CA LYS A 86 -9.25 1.83 -9.94
C LYS A 86 -9.52 0.92 -11.15
N VAL A 87 -9.87 -0.35 -10.94
CA VAL A 87 -10.18 -1.30 -12.02
C VAL A 87 -11.40 -0.83 -12.80
N LYS A 88 -12.48 -0.43 -12.12
CA LYS A 88 -13.70 0.12 -12.78
C LYS A 88 -13.40 1.35 -13.63
N TYR A 89 -12.58 2.26 -13.08
CA TYR A 89 -12.14 3.46 -13.80
C TYR A 89 -11.36 3.11 -15.08
N LEU A 90 -10.40 2.19 -14.98
CA LEU A 90 -9.59 1.74 -16.11
C LEU A 90 -10.46 1.02 -17.17
N ASN A 91 -11.38 0.17 -16.73
CA ASN A 91 -12.30 -0.52 -17.64
C ASN A 91 -13.17 0.48 -18.43
N LYS A 92 -13.69 1.51 -17.73
CA LYS A 92 -14.45 2.58 -18.39
C LYS A 92 -13.61 3.32 -19.43
N ALA A 93 -12.35 3.67 -19.10
CA ALA A 93 -11.42 4.34 -20.00
C ALA A 93 -11.07 3.49 -21.23
N LEU A 94 -11.06 2.16 -21.09
CA LEU A 94 -10.78 1.20 -22.16
C LEU A 94 -12.02 0.71 -22.91
N GLY A 95 -13.22 1.22 -22.59
CA GLY A 95 -14.48 0.76 -23.18
C GLY A 95 -14.84 -0.69 -22.85
N ARG A 96 -14.39 -1.20 -21.68
CA ARG A 96 -14.68 -2.55 -21.20
C ARG A 96 -15.86 -2.54 -20.22
N PRO A 97 -16.51 -3.70 -19.95
CA PRO A 97 -17.49 -3.81 -18.88
C PRO A 97 -16.88 -3.36 -17.54
N ALA A 98 -17.60 -2.52 -16.80
CA ALA A 98 -17.06 -1.88 -15.58
C ALA A 98 -16.59 -2.91 -14.54
N ASP A 99 -17.33 -4.01 -14.38
CA ASP A 99 -17.05 -5.03 -13.36
C ASP A 99 -16.10 -6.14 -13.83
N LYS A 100 -15.50 -5.98 -15.02
CA LYS A 100 -14.51 -6.93 -15.49
C LYS A 100 -13.25 -6.83 -14.61
N ASP A 101 -12.75 -7.99 -14.19
CA ASP A 101 -11.51 -8.15 -13.42
C ASP A 101 -11.51 -7.46 -12.03
N ILE A 102 -12.68 -7.05 -11.50
CA ILE A 102 -12.78 -6.63 -10.09
C ILE A 102 -12.63 -7.83 -9.16
N LEU A 103 -12.09 -7.61 -7.98
CA LEU A 103 -12.11 -8.62 -6.94
C LEU A 103 -13.53 -8.80 -6.43
N SER A 104 -14.06 -10.00 -6.63
CA SER A 104 -15.41 -10.42 -6.23
C SER A 104 -15.35 -11.74 -5.47
N PHE A 105 -16.40 -12.02 -4.72
CA PHE A 105 -16.49 -13.18 -3.85
C PHE A 105 -17.65 -14.08 -4.30
N GLY A 106 -17.46 -15.41 -4.24
CA GLY A 106 -18.46 -16.38 -4.62
C GLY A 106 -19.60 -16.51 -3.60
N GLU A 107 -20.69 -17.17 -4.02
CA GLU A 107 -21.88 -17.39 -3.18
C GLU A 107 -21.60 -18.23 -1.92
N ASP A 108 -20.55 -19.07 -1.94
CA ASP A 108 -20.13 -19.89 -0.79
C ASP A 108 -19.24 -19.11 0.21
N THR A 109 -19.05 -17.82 0.02
CA THR A 109 -18.22 -16.98 0.91
C THR A 109 -18.94 -16.72 2.24
N ASP A 110 -18.17 -16.61 3.32
CA ASP A 110 -18.69 -16.22 4.66
C ASP A 110 -19.51 -14.93 4.55
N GLN A 111 -20.72 -14.96 5.10
CA GLN A 111 -21.64 -13.81 5.04
C GLN A 111 -21.00 -12.53 5.59
N ARG A 112 -20.13 -12.63 6.60
CA ARG A 112 -19.42 -11.46 7.16
C ARG A 112 -18.49 -10.78 6.12
N VAL A 113 -17.93 -11.54 5.19
CA VAL A 113 -17.12 -11.00 4.08
C VAL A 113 -18.05 -10.26 3.11
N LEU A 114 -19.17 -10.85 2.76
CA LEU A 114 -20.17 -10.22 1.86
C LEU A 114 -20.70 -8.92 2.49
N ASP A 115 -21.09 -8.96 3.75
CA ASP A 115 -21.55 -7.77 4.49
C ASP A 115 -20.48 -6.66 4.51
N ALA A 116 -19.21 -7.02 4.69
CA ALA A 116 -18.10 -6.06 4.68
C ALA A 116 -17.86 -5.41 3.30
N VAL A 117 -18.07 -6.17 2.24
CA VAL A 117 -17.95 -5.69 0.84
C VAL A 117 -19.13 -4.82 0.45
N GLU A 118 -20.34 -5.14 0.92
CA GLU A 118 -21.56 -4.37 0.66
C GLU A 118 -21.69 -3.12 1.53
N ALA A 119 -20.88 -3.01 2.59
CA ALA A 119 -20.88 -1.85 3.47
C ALA A 119 -20.57 -0.56 2.70
N GLU A 120 -21.20 0.53 3.09
CA GLU A 120 -21.01 1.84 2.47
C GLU A 120 -19.53 2.25 2.43
N PHE A 121 -19.11 2.76 1.28
CA PHE A 121 -17.79 3.34 1.07
C PHE A 121 -17.91 4.86 1.07
N GLU A 122 -17.72 5.47 2.22
CA GLU A 122 -17.94 6.90 2.46
C GLU A 122 -17.05 7.77 1.56
N GLU A 123 -15.81 7.34 1.28
CA GLU A 123 -14.83 8.07 0.49
C GLU A 123 -14.98 7.89 -1.02
N ALA A 124 -16.07 7.26 -1.48
CA ALA A 124 -16.29 6.96 -2.91
C ALA A 124 -16.28 8.21 -3.81
N ALA A 125 -16.90 9.32 -3.35
CA ALA A 125 -16.97 10.56 -4.11
C ALA A 125 -15.61 11.25 -4.24
N ASP A 126 -14.83 11.26 -3.18
CA ASP A 126 -13.47 11.82 -3.15
C ASP A 126 -12.55 11.00 -4.06
N LEU A 127 -12.64 9.68 -3.97
CA LEU A 127 -11.88 8.78 -4.83
C LEU A 127 -12.24 8.95 -6.31
N GLU A 128 -13.53 9.11 -6.65
CA GLU A 128 -13.96 9.38 -8.02
C GLU A 128 -13.37 10.69 -8.54
N THR A 129 -13.34 11.73 -7.72
CA THR A 129 -12.74 13.02 -8.05
C THR A 129 -11.24 12.87 -8.32
N ILE A 130 -10.52 12.14 -7.48
CA ILE A 130 -9.10 11.85 -7.63
C ILE A 130 -8.83 11.08 -8.93
N LEU A 131 -9.61 10.01 -9.21
CA LEU A 131 -9.44 9.18 -10.40
C LEU A 131 -9.69 9.97 -11.70
N ASN A 132 -10.56 10.97 -11.67
CA ASN A 132 -10.83 11.86 -12.81
C ASN A 132 -9.83 13.02 -12.95
N SER A 133 -8.85 13.17 -12.06
CA SER A 133 -7.80 14.18 -12.17
C SER A 133 -6.87 13.92 -13.39
N GLY A 134 -6.23 15.01 -13.89
CA GLY A 134 -5.69 15.05 -15.25
C GLY A 134 -4.49 14.15 -15.56
N ASP A 135 -3.65 13.78 -14.59
CA ASP A 135 -2.45 12.98 -14.83
C ASP A 135 -2.28 11.84 -13.84
N ILE A 136 -1.50 10.83 -14.24
CA ILE A 136 -1.29 9.61 -13.45
C ILE A 136 -0.64 9.92 -12.10
N LEU A 137 0.33 10.83 -12.07
CA LEU A 137 1.08 11.15 -10.86
C LEU A 137 0.18 11.80 -9.81
N SER A 138 -0.63 12.77 -10.24
CA SER A 138 -1.62 13.43 -9.38
C SER A 138 -2.65 12.46 -8.83
N ARG A 139 -3.09 11.49 -9.65
CA ARG A 139 -4.01 10.42 -9.21
C ARG A 139 -3.39 9.52 -8.15
N GLU A 140 -2.19 9.03 -8.38
CA GLU A 140 -1.51 8.16 -7.41
C GLU A 140 -1.21 8.92 -6.11
N ARG A 141 -0.83 10.20 -6.18
CA ARG A 141 -0.64 11.06 -5.00
C ARG A 141 -1.95 11.25 -4.23
N GLY A 142 -3.03 11.59 -4.92
CA GLY A 142 -4.33 11.78 -4.29
C GLY A 142 -4.86 10.49 -3.62
N ILE A 143 -4.64 9.33 -4.22
CA ILE A 143 -4.99 8.04 -3.60
C ILE A 143 -4.16 7.82 -2.33
N ASP A 144 -2.85 8.09 -2.36
CA ASP A 144 -2.02 7.94 -1.18
C ASP A 144 -2.38 8.90 -0.07
N ASP A 145 -2.74 10.14 -0.40
CA ASP A 145 -3.21 11.12 0.59
C ASP A 145 -4.53 10.64 1.23
N LEU A 146 -5.44 10.08 0.43
CA LEU A 146 -6.69 9.49 0.93
C LEU A 146 -6.43 8.27 1.84
N MET A 147 -5.51 7.40 1.46
CA MET A 147 -5.06 6.28 2.29
C MET A 147 -4.40 6.76 3.58
N TRP A 148 -3.57 7.78 3.50
CA TRP A 148 -2.88 8.38 4.65
C TRP A 148 -3.86 8.94 5.67
N GLU A 149 -4.88 9.65 5.19
CA GLU A 149 -5.96 10.17 6.03
C GLU A 149 -6.75 9.03 6.69
N LYS A 150 -7.11 7.99 5.93
CA LYS A 150 -7.82 6.81 6.49
C LYS A 150 -7.02 6.14 7.59
N ILE A 151 -5.72 5.91 7.38
CA ILE A 151 -4.83 5.34 8.40
C ILE A 151 -4.79 6.25 9.63
N GLY A 152 -4.69 7.57 9.44
CA GLY A 152 -4.76 8.56 10.51
C GLY A 152 -6.04 8.43 11.33
N ASN A 153 -7.20 8.33 10.66
CA ASN A 153 -8.50 8.18 11.30
C ASN A 153 -8.62 6.88 12.10
N LEU A 154 -8.11 5.76 11.54
CA LEU A 154 -8.09 4.47 12.23
C LEU A 154 -7.23 4.47 13.51
N THR A 155 -6.24 5.34 13.59
CA THR A 155 -5.31 5.41 14.74
C THR A 155 -5.50 6.64 15.63
N THR A 156 -6.50 7.48 15.37
CA THR A 156 -6.68 8.80 16.04
C THR A 156 -6.76 8.70 17.56
N PHE A 157 -7.39 7.63 18.10
CA PHE A 157 -7.54 7.44 19.54
C PHE A 157 -6.57 6.43 20.14
N ASN A 158 -5.65 5.96 19.34
CA ASN A 158 -4.67 4.94 19.67
C ASN A 158 -3.30 5.61 19.85
N TYR A 159 -2.78 5.63 21.07
CA TYR A 159 -1.51 6.34 21.36
C TYR A 159 -0.35 5.39 21.64
N PHE A 160 -0.60 4.28 22.32
CA PHE A 160 0.43 3.35 22.78
C PHE A 160 -0.02 1.89 22.65
N ASP A 161 -0.49 1.53 21.47
CA ASP A 161 -0.97 0.18 21.16
C ASP A 161 -0.47 -0.34 19.82
N MET A 162 -0.90 -1.52 19.47
CA MET A 162 -0.49 -2.16 18.23
C MET A 162 -1.04 -1.46 16.99
N ASP A 163 -2.23 -0.85 17.07
CA ASP A 163 -2.84 -0.15 15.94
C ASP A 163 -1.99 1.05 15.50
N THR A 164 -1.36 1.77 16.46
CA THR A 164 -0.40 2.84 16.15
C THR A 164 0.79 2.32 15.37
N ILE A 165 1.31 1.15 15.74
CA ILE A 165 2.45 0.52 15.06
C ILE A 165 2.03 0.04 13.66
N LEU A 166 0.87 -0.61 13.53
CA LEU A 166 0.32 -1.01 12.23
C LEU A 166 0.10 0.20 11.32
N GLY A 167 -0.46 1.28 11.85
CA GLY A 167 -0.64 2.53 11.12
C GLY A 167 0.67 3.14 10.65
N PHE A 168 1.70 3.14 11.51
CA PHE A 168 3.02 3.60 11.13
C PHE A 168 3.62 2.75 9.99
N VAL A 169 3.61 1.43 10.12
CA VAL A 169 4.14 0.50 9.10
C VAL A 169 3.40 0.67 7.77
N THR A 170 2.08 0.88 7.81
CA THR A 170 1.28 1.14 6.61
C THR A 170 1.67 2.46 5.94
N LYS A 171 1.80 3.53 6.71
CA LYS A 171 2.30 4.83 6.21
C LYS A 171 3.73 4.73 5.67
N LEU A 172 4.59 3.99 6.36
CA LEU A 172 5.95 3.74 5.93
C LEU A 172 6.00 3.05 4.56
N ASN A 173 5.11 2.09 4.30
CA ASN A 173 5.01 1.44 3.00
C ASN A 173 4.61 2.42 1.87
N ILE A 174 3.72 3.37 2.13
CA ILE A 174 3.36 4.42 1.17
C ILE A 174 4.60 5.28 0.84
N VAL A 175 5.32 5.75 1.84
CA VAL A 175 6.55 6.57 1.66
C VAL A 175 7.64 5.79 0.94
N ALA A 176 7.83 4.50 1.30
CA ALA A 176 8.81 3.62 0.68
C ALA A 176 8.55 3.44 -0.82
N ARG A 177 7.28 3.35 -1.24
CA ARG A 177 6.92 3.27 -2.66
C ARG A 177 7.39 4.51 -3.42
N TRP A 178 7.17 5.71 -2.89
CA TRP A 178 7.61 6.97 -3.51
C TRP A 178 9.13 7.13 -3.48
N TYR A 179 9.77 6.71 -2.41
CA TYR A 179 11.23 6.72 -2.30
C TYR A 179 11.89 5.88 -3.40
N ARG A 180 11.33 4.70 -3.69
CA ARG A 180 11.82 3.82 -4.79
C ARG A 180 11.52 4.40 -6.19
N LEU A 181 10.50 5.24 -6.32
CA LEU A 181 10.11 5.91 -7.56
C LEU A 181 10.72 7.30 -7.72
N ASP A 182 11.58 7.75 -6.80
CA ASP A 182 12.19 9.07 -6.84
C ASP A 182 12.89 9.32 -8.19
N GLU A 183 12.66 10.52 -8.71
CA GLU A 183 13.12 10.97 -10.02
C GLU A 183 14.65 10.82 -10.19
N GLN A 184 15.40 10.98 -9.09
CA GLN A 184 16.86 10.84 -9.10
C GLN A 184 17.26 9.37 -9.32
N THR A 185 16.61 8.43 -8.63
CA THR A 185 16.81 6.99 -8.83
C THR A 185 16.40 6.56 -10.24
N GLY A 186 15.28 7.10 -10.74
CA GLY A 186 14.83 6.87 -12.11
C GLY A 186 15.83 7.40 -13.16
N ARG A 187 16.39 8.58 -12.96
CA ARG A 187 17.44 9.15 -13.84
C ARG A 187 18.74 8.33 -13.79
N GLU A 188 19.16 7.87 -12.63
CA GLU A 188 20.35 7.02 -12.48
C GLU A 188 20.17 5.66 -13.14
N MET A 189 19.00 5.02 -12.95
CA MET A 189 18.65 3.77 -13.66
C MET A 189 18.61 3.97 -15.18
N PHE A 190 17.96 5.05 -15.65
CA PHE A 190 17.92 5.36 -17.07
C PHE A 190 19.31 5.60 -17.65
N LYS A 191 20.17 6.33 -16.92
CA LYS A 191 21.57 6.55 -17.32
C LYS A 191 22.34 5.24 -17.41
N LYS A 192 22.22 4.34 -16.42
CA LYS A 192 22.83 3.01 -16.45
C LYS A 192 22.35 2.21 -17.67
N LEU A 193 21.04 2.20 -17.93
CA LEU A 193 20.46 1.50 -19.08
C LEU A 193 21.00 2.05 -20.41
N VAL A 194 21.08 3.38 -20.56
CA VAL A 194 21.64 4.02 -21.74
C VAL A 194 23.12 3.69 -21.91
N ASP A 195 23.89 3.67 -20.83
CA ASP A 195 25.32 3.33 -20.86
C ASP A 195 25.54 1.85 -21.20
N GLU A 196 24.71 0.93 -20.70
CA GLU A 196 24.72 -0.48 -21.08
C GLU A 196 24.39 -0.69 -22.56
N VAL A 197 23.34 -0.02 -23.06
CA VAL A 197 22.97 -0.06 -24.48
C VAL A 197 24.09 0.51 -25.36
N ARG A 198 24.68 1.64 -24.97
CA ARG A 198 25.85 2.20 -25.70
C ARG A 198 27.07 1.32 -25.62
N GLY A 199 27.30 0.62 -24.50
CA GLY A 199 28.37 -0.36 -24.33
C GLY A 199 28.25 -1.55 -25.29
N THR A 200 27.01 -2.02 -25.50
CA THR A 200 26.71 -3.14 -26.41
C THR A 200 26.92 -2.77 -27.89
N PHE A 201 26.72 -1.51 -28.26
CA PHE A 201 26.93 -1.05 -29.66
C PHE A 201 28.38 -0.69 -30.00
N LYS A 202 29.28 -0.52 -29.02
CA LYS A 202 30.71 -0.26 -29.27
C LYS A 202 31.50 -1.48 -29.81
N GLY A 203 30.88 -2.66 -29.90
CA GLY A 203 31.47 -3.90 -30.41
C GLY A 203 31.12 -4.26 -31.86
N VAL A 204 30.34 -3.44 -32.56
CA VAL A 204 29.97 -3.69 -33.97
C VAL A 204 30.83 -2.81 -34.87
N GLU A 205 32.02 -3.27 -35.26
CA GLU A 205 32.76 -2.74 -36.41
C GLU A 205 32.00 -3.08 -37.69
N TYR A 206 31.49 -2.09 -38.38
CA TYR A 206 31.01 -2.23 -39.75
C TYR A 206 32.24 -2.42 -40.65
N ASN A 207 32.57 -3.64 -40.99
CA ASN A 207 33.41 -3.93 -42.13
C ASN A 207 32.60 -3.67 -43.41
N GLY A 208 32.80 -2.48 -44.01
CA GLY A 208 32.33 -2.11 -45.35
C GLY A 208 33.30 -2.63 -46.43
#